data_f20634f88865d21087dcafbaa05f6921
#
_entry.id   f20634f88865d21087dcafbaa05f6921
#
_cell.length_a   1.000
_cell.length_b   1.000
_cell.length_c   1.000
_cell.angle_alpha   90.00
_cell.angle_beta   90.00
_cell.angle_gamma   90.00
#
_symmetry.space_group_name_H-M   'P 1'
#
loop_
_entity.id
_entity.type
_entity.pdbx_description
1 polymer ?
#
loop_
_entity_poly.entity_id
_entity_poly.type
_entity_poly.pdbx_seq_one_letter_code
_entity_poly.pdbx_strand_id
1 'polypeptide(L)'
;MKLENYEVHLPSYSIGDKIYDKIGPVCESYGKTVLLIGGKRALAAAEEKIRAYVKKTNLTIIGTELYGTDCTYKTVETLRSLPVYQEADMVFGVGGGKALDTVKCLCIEDDKPVFSFPTI
;
A
#
# COMPACT_ATOMS: atom_id res chain seq x y z
N MET A 1 -14.22 -4.09 -15.00
CA MET A 1 -13.97 -2.88 -14.25
C MET A 1 -12.55 -2.40 -14.49
N LYS A 2 -12.37 -1.11 -14.62
CA LYS A 2 -11.05 -0.57 -14.90
C LYS A 2 -10.33 -0.25 -13.59
N LEU A 3 -9.14 -0.81 -13.41
CA LEU A 3 -8.33 -0.54 -12.23
C LEU A 3 -7.71 0.86 -12.32
N GLU A 4 -7.84 1.62 -11.25
CA GLU A 4 -7.21 2.92 -11.14
C GLU A 4 -6.07 2.87 -10.14
N ASN A 5 -4.94 3.46 -10.49
CA ASN A 5 -3.79 3.56 -9.62
C ASN A 5 -3.67 4.99 -9.10
N TYR A 6 -3.46 5.11 -7.80
CA TYR A 6 -3.23 6.40 -7.17
C TYR A 6 -1.87 6.43 -6.52
N GLU A 7 -1.23 7.57 -6.55
CA GLU A 7 0.05 7.76 -5.86
C GLU A 7 -0.10 8.82 -4.78
N VAL A 8 0.41 8.47 -3.59
CA VAL A 8 0.51 9.40 -2.48
C VAL A 8 1.97 9.51 -2.13
N HIS A 9 2.53 10.71 -2.20
CA HIS A 9 3.95 10.93 -1.93
C HIS A 9 4.21 11.13 -0.45
N LEU A 10 5.18 10.37 0.08
CA LEU A 10 5.68 10.50 1.44
C LEU A 10 7.01 11.24 1.39
N PRO A 11 7.04 12.52 1.68
CA PRO A 11 8.30 13.25 1.67
C PRO A 11 9.21 12.80 2.82
N SER A 12 10.49 13.05 2.67
CA SER A 12 11.49 12.65 3.66
C SER A 12 11.40 13.44 4.96
N TYR A 13 10.67 14.53 4.98
CA TYR A 13 10.46 15.33 6.18
C TYR A 13 8.98 15.35 6.53
N SER A 14 8.68 15.65 7.77
CA SER A 14 7.30 15.76 8.21
C SER A 14 6.63 16.92 7.51
N ILE A 15 5.51 16.66 6.88
CA ILE A 15 4.76 17.68 6.20
C ILE A 15 3.40 17.87 6.83
N GLY A 16 2.81 18.97 6.46
CA GLY A 16 1.43 19.23 6.79
C GLY A 16 0.53 18.13 6.27
N ASP A 17 -0.56 17.99 6.90
CA ASP A 17 -1.42 16.81 6.80
C ASP A 17 -2.30 16.77 5.56
N LYS A 18 -2.18 17.75 4.67
CA LYS A 18 -3.10 17.90 3.54
C LYS A 18 -3.09 16.74 2.56
N ILE A 19 -1.91 16.13 2.33
CA ILE A 19 -1.82 15.00 1.41
C ILE A 19 -2.53 13.79 2.01
N TYR A 20 -2.30 13.56 3.29
CA TYR A 20 -2.88 12.41 3.98
C TYR A 20 -4.37 12.56 4.20
N ASP A 21 -4.85 13.78 4.30
CA ASP A 21 -6.29 14.03 4.46
C ASP A 21 -7.10 13.51 3.28
N LYS A 22 -6.44 13.25 2.14
CA LYS A 22 -7.09 12.73 0.95
C LYS A 22 -7.20 11.21 0.96
N ILE A 23 -6.49 10.52 1.86
CA ILE A 23 -6.51 9.06 1.90
C ILE A 23 -7.94 8.56 2.12
N GLY A 24 -8.62 9.10 3.12
CA GLY A 24 -9.99 8.69 3.40
C GLY A 24 -10.92 8.85 2.20
N PRO A 25 -11.11 10.09 1.71
CA PRO A 25 -12.03 10.33 0.60
C PRO A 25 -11.73 9.51 -0.65
N VAL A 26 -10.45 9.31 -0.96
CA VAL A 26 -10.06 8.56 -2.15
C VAL A 26 -10.22 7.06 -1.93
N CYS A 27 -9.70 6.54 -0.82
CA CYS A 27 -9.61 5.11 -0.61
C CYS A 27 -10.89 4.46 -0.12
N GLU A 28 -11.71 5.17 0.64
CA GLU A 28 -12.95 4.60 1.20
C GLU A 28 -13.96 4.19 0.15
N SER A 29 -13.84 4.74 -1.06
CA SER A 29 -14.72 4.33 -2.16
C SER A 29 -14.37 2.95 -2.71
N TYR A 30 -13.18 2.41 -2.37
CA TYR A 30 -12.70 1.14 -2.88
C TYR A 30 -12.86 -0.03 -1.90
N GLY A 31 -13.22 0.25 -0.66
CA GLY A 31 -13.41 -0.79 0.33
C GLY A 31 -13.06 -0.32 1.73
N LYS A 32 -12.86 -1.25 2.64
CA LYS A 32 -12.62 -0.96 4.06
C LYS A 32 -11.32 -1.52 4.60
N THR A 33 -10.82 -2.60 4.02
CA THR A 33 -9.64 -3.28 4.56
C THR A 33 -8.42 -3.06 3.70
N VAL A 34 -7.30 -2.82 4.35
CA VAL A 34 -6.05 -2.44 3.70
C VAL A 34 -4.92 -3.36 4.16
N LEU A 35 -4.12 -3.82 3.21
CA LEU A 35 -2.87 -4.49 3.50
C LEU A 35 -1.72 -3.56 3.12
N LEU A 36 -0.79 -3.35 4.04
CA LEU A 36 0.45 -2.64 3.73
C LEU A 36 1.48 -3.63 3.21
N ILE A 37 2.06 -3.35 2.07
CA ILE A 37 3.17 -4.15 1.55
C ILE A 37 4.31 -3.21 1.20
N GLY A 38 5.50 -3.49 1.67
CA GLY A 38 6.62 -2.61 1.37
C GLY A 38 7.97 -3.18 1.71
N GLY A 39 9.00 -2.38 1.50
CA GLY A 39 10.35 -2.70 1.88
C GLY A 39 10.55 -2.48 3.38
N LYS A 40 11.54 -3.18 3.94
CA LYS A 40 11.80 -3.12 5.38
C LYS A 40 12.06 -1.70 5.87
N ARG A 41 12.94 -0.97 5.17
CA ARG A 41 13.29 0.39 5.58
C ARG A 41 12.14 1.36 5.38
N ALA A 42 11.44 1.21 4.28
CA ALA A 42 10.33 2.10 3.96
C ALA A 42 9.20 1.94 4.96
N LEU A 43 8.86 0.71 5.32
CA LEU A 43 7.84 0.45 6.32
C LEU A 43 8.26 0.97 7.67
N ALA A 44 9.54 0.78 8.05
CA ALA A 44 10.04 1.31 9.32
C ALA A 44 9.91 2.85 9.38
N ALA A 45 10.08 3.51 8.25
CA ALA A 45 10.02 4.97 8.19
C ALA A 45 8.59 5.51 8.12
N ALA A 46 7.68 4.80 7.48
CA ALA A 46 6.38 5.34 7.09
C ALA A 46 5.16 4.66 7.72
N GLU A 47 5.29 3.42 8.16
CA GLU A 47 4.14 2.65 8.64
C GLU A 47 3.36 3.34 9.75
N GLU A 48 4.07 3.86 10.74
CA GLU A 48 3.43 4.49 11.88
C GLU A 48 2.61 5.71 11.46
N LYS A 49 3.15 6.49 10.55
CA LYS A 49 2.48 7.66 10.02
C LYS A 49 1.23 7.29 9.22
N ILE A 50 1.36 6.29 8.35
CA ILE A 50 0.24 5.80 7.57
C ILE A 50 -0.87 5.29 8.50
N ARG A 51 -0.52 4.52 9.52
CA ARG A 51 -1.50 4.01 10.48
C ARG A 51 -2.21 5.14 11.24
N ALA A 52 -1.47 6.18 11.60
CA ALA A 52 -2.05 7.33 12.29
C ALA A 52 -3.13 8.02 11.44
N TYR A 53 -2.87 8.16 10.14
CA TYR A 53 -3.84 8.76 9.24
C TYR A 53 -5.02 7.85 8.95
N VAL A 54 -4.77 6.57 8.81
CA VAL A 54 -5.83 5.60 8.55
C VAL A 54 -6.82 5.56 9.73
N LYS A 55 -6.34 5.75 10.94
CA LYS A 55 -7.23 5.82 12.13
C LYS A 55 -8.29 6.91 12.05
N LYS A 56 -8.04 7.94 11.24
CA LYS A 56 -9.00 9.04 11.06
C LYS A 56 -10.03 8.73 9.98
N THR A 57 -9.93 7.57 9.36
CA THR A 57 -10.81 7.15 8.27
C THR A 57 -11.61 5.94 8.69
N ASN A 58 -12.49 5.48 7.80
CA ASN A 58 -13.24 4.23 8.03
C ASN A 58 -12.46 3.00 7.55
N LEU A 59 -11.20 3.18 7.15
CA LEU A 59 -10.35 2.08 6.73
C LEU A 59 -9.73 1.35 7.92
N THR A 60 -9.46 0.07 7.73
CA THR A 60 -8.80 -0.77 8.74
C THR A 60 -7.60 -1.46 8.10
N ILE A 61 -6.43 -1.27 8.68
CA ILE A 61 -5.22 -1.99 8.22
C ILE A 61 -5.26 -3.38 8.86
N ILE A 62 -5.33 -4.41 8.02
CA ILE A 62 -5.44 -5.78 8.50
C ILE A 62 -4.12 -6.54 8.53
N GLY A 63 -3.05 -5.93 8.04
CA GLY A 63 -1.73 -6.54 8.11
C GLY A 63 -0.67 -5.70 7.44
N THR A 64 0.57 -6.11 7.66
CA THR A 64 1.74 -5.50 7.05
C THR A 64 2.68 -6.62 6.63
N GLU A 65 3.10 -6.60 5.35
CA GLU A 65 3.96 -7.63 4.79
C GLU A 65 5.15 -7.02 4.09
N LEU A 66 6.28 -7.73 4.15
CA LEU A 66 7.44 -7.35 3.37
C LEU A 66 7.28 -7.91 1.96
N TYR A 67 7.64 -7.10 0.95
CA TYR A 67 7.51 -7.56 -0.43
C TYR A 67 8.58 -8.58 -0.82
N GLY A 68 9.64 -8.70 -0.03
CA GLY A 68 10.79 -9.52 -0.34
C GLY A 68 11.98 -8.63 -0.68
N THR A 69 12.85 -9.08 -1.58
CA THR A 69 14.05 -8.33 -1.94
C THR A 69 14.08 -7.91 -3.39
N ASP A 70 13.36 -8.61 -4.25
CA ASP A 70 13.37 -8.34 -5.69
C ASP A 70 11.99 -8.49 -6.29
N CYS A 71 11.77 -7.75 -7.38
CA CYS A 71 10.54 -7.86 -8.14
C CYS A 71 10.66 -9.07 -9.08
N THR A 72 10.27 -10.23 -8.58
CA THR A 72 10.29 -11.48 -9.34
C THR A 72 8.90 -12.09 -9.36
N TYR A 73 8.67 -12.97 -10.32
CA TYR A 73 7.42 -13.69 -10.43
C TYR A 73 7.13 -14.50 -9.17
N LYS A 74 8.18 -15.11 -8.61
CA LYS A 74 8.08 -15.89 -7.37
C LYS A 74 7.63 -15.03 -6.20
N THR A 75 8.16 -13.82 -6.09
CA THR A 75 7.78 -12.89 -5.03
C THR A 75 6.31 -12.51 -5.15
N VAL A 76 5.85 -12.22 -6.35
CA VAL A 76 4.46 -11.87 -6.61
C VAL A 76 3.53 -13.03 -6.22
N GLU A 77 3.89 -14.26 -6.61
CA GLU A 77 3.08 -15.43 -6.28
C GLU A 77 3.06 -15.71 -4.77
N THR A 78 4.19 -15.49 -4.10
CA THR A 78 4.26 -15.66 -2.64
C THR A 78 3.29 -14.70 -1.94
N LEU A 79 3.30 -13.44 -2.35
CA LEU A 79 2.40 -12.45 -1.78
C LEU A 79 0.94 -12.76 -2.08
N ARG A 80 0.66 -13.22 -3.32
CA ARG A 80 -0.70 -13.56 -3.73
C ARG A 80 -1.29 -14.67 -2.87
N SER A 81 -0.47 -15.62 -2.44
CA SER A 81 -0.92 -16.75 -1.66
C SER A 81 -1.23 -16.43 -0.20
N LEU A 82 -0.88 -15.25 0.28
CA LEU A 82 -1.14 -14.88 1.67
C LEU A 82 -2.65 -14.67 1.90
N PRO A 83 -3.21 -15.32 2.92
CA PRO A 83 -4.63 -15.11 3.24
C PRO A 83 -4.98 -13.65 3.48
N VAL A 84 -4.10 -12.88 4.13
CA VAL A 84 -4.34 -11.47 4.40
C VAL A 84 -4.43 -10.67 3.11
N TYR A 85 -3.67 -11.05 2.08
CA TYR A 85 -3.77 -10.40 0.78
C TYR A 85 -5.14 -10.70 0.14
N GLN A 86 -5.58 -11.94 0.22
CA GLN A 86 -6.86 -12.33 -0.34
C GLN A 86 -8.02 -11.59 0.34
N GLU A 87 -7.92 -11.36 1.63
CA GLU A 87 -8.97 -10.69 2.40
C GLU A 87 -8.99 -9.17 2.20
N ALA A 88 -7.85 -8.57 1.89
CA ALA A 88 -7.75 -7.11 1.79
C ALA A 88 -8.53 -6.58 0.58
N ASP A 89 -9.28 -5.52 0.79
CA ASP A 89 -9.98 -4.84 -0.29
C ASP A 89 -9.01 -4.05 -1.16
N MET A 90 -7.92 -3.58 -0.58
CA MET A 90 -6.93 -2.77 -1.28
C MET A 90 -5.56 -2.94 -0.66
N VAL A 91 -4.53 -2.51 -1.39
CA VAL A 91 -3.15 -2.58 -0.93
C VAL A 91 -2.51 -1.20 -0.97
N PHE A 92 -1.80 -0.88 0.09
CA PHE A 92 -0.93 0.29 0.12
C PHE A 92 0.50 -0.20 -0.07
N GLY A 93 1.09 0.11 -1.22
CA GLY A 93 2.47 -0.22 -1.51
C GLY A 93 3.38 0.89 -1.00
N VAL A 94 4.37 0.54 -0.16
CA VAL A 94 5.23 1.52 0.50
C VAL A 94 6.68 1.23 0.18
N GLY A 95 7.37 2.18 -0.43
CA GLY A 95 8.80 2.01 -0.69
C GLY A 95 9.31 2.64 -1.95
N GLY A 96 10.43 2.13 -2.41
CA GLY A 96 11.08 2.55 -3.65
C GLY A 96 10.60 1.74 -4.84
N GLY A 97 11.34 1.87 -5.96
CA GLY A 97 10.91 1.31 -7.24
C GLY A 97 10.61 -0.17 -7.23
N LYS A 98 11.50 -1.00 -6.69
CA LYS A 98 11.30 -2.46 -6.70
C LYS A 98 10.07 -2.87 -5.89
N ALA A 99 9.88 -2.28 -4.73
CA ALA A 99 8.73 -2.58 -3.88
C ALA A 99 7.43 -2.18 -4.58
N LEU A 100 7.38 -0.97 -5.10
CA LEU A 100 6.19 -0.47 -5.76
C LEU A 100 5.87 -1.24 -7.03
N ASP A 101 6.89 -1.59 -7.82
CA ASP A 101 6.69 -2.37 -9.03
C ASP A 101 6.11 -3.75 -8.72
N THR A 102 6.62 -4.39 -7.67
CA THR A 102 6.14 -5.70 -7.22
C THR A 102 4.66 -5.61 -6.82
N VAL A 103 4.33 -4.63 -6.02
CA VAL A 103 2.96 -4.46 -5.53
C VAL A 103 2.01 -4.11 -6.66
N LYS A 104 2.43 -3.23 -7.56
CA LYS A 104 1.59 -2.86 -8.71
C LYS A 104 1.35 -4.06 -9.61
N CYS A 105 2.39 -4.85 -9.90
CA CYS A 105 2.26 -6.03 -10.73
C CYS A 105 1.23 -7.01 -10.13
N LEU A 106 1.38 -7.29 -8.84
CA LEU A 106 0.47 -8.17 -8.12
C LEU A 106 -0.98 -7.67 -8.20
N CYS A 107 -1.20 -6.44 -7.82
CA CYS A 107 -2.56 -5.89 -7.71
C CYS A 107 -3.22 -5.68 -9.07
N ILE A 108 -2.46 -5.26 -10.08
CA ILE A 108 -3.01 -5.05 -11.40
C ILE A 108 -3.45 -6.37 -12.02
N GLU A 109 -2.66 -7.44 -11.84
CA GLU A 109 -3.05 -8.76 -12.33
C GLU A 109 -4.35 -9.25 -11.70
N ASP A 110 -4.55 -8.93 -10.42
CA ASP A 110 -5.72 -9.38 -9.68
C ASP A 110 -6.87 -8.36 -9.67
N ASP A 111 -6.72 -7.26 -10.39
CA ASP A 111 -7.70 -6.16 -10.41
C ASP A 111 -8.03 -5.68 -8.99
N LYS A 112 -7.01 -5.61 -8.14
CA LYS A 112 -7.15 -5.14 -6.76
C LYS A 112 -6.68 -3.69 -6.68
N PRO A 113 -7.45 -2.80 -6.06
CA PRO A 113 -7.03 -1.39 -5.92
C PRO A 113 -5.70 -1.27 -5.19
N VAL A 114 -4.81 -0.44 -5.72
CA VAL A 114 -3.49 -0.22 -5.16
C VAL A 114 -3.18 1.27 -5.09
N PHE A 115 -2.62 1.68 -3.97
CA PHE A 115 -2.19 3.05 -3.74
C PHE A 115 -0.72 3.04 -3.39
N SER A 116 0.05 3.85 -4.11
CA SER A 116 1.50 3.87 -3.95
C SER A 116 1.93 4.98 -3.00
N PHE A 117 2.78 4.63 -2.05
CA PHE A 117 3.38 5.56 -1.11
C PHE A 117 4.89 5.54 -1.31
N PRO A 118 5.41 6.26 -2.32
CA PRO A 118 6.85 6.30 -2.56
C PRO A 118 7.57 6.92 -1.37
N THR A 119 8.68 6.31 -0.97
CA THR A 119 9.53 6.84 0.08
C THR A 119 10.84 7.32 -0.51
N ILE A 120 11.36 8.38 0.05
CA ILE A 120 12.63 8.95 -0.40
C ILE A 120 13.72 8.56 0.57
#